data_b6f2df51a49736d999512b95326838c9
#
_entry.id   b6f2df51a49736d999512b95326838c9
#
_cell.length_a   1.000
_cell.length_b   1.000
_cell.length_c   1.000
_cell.angle_alpha   90.00
_cell.angle_beta   90.00
_cell.angle_gamma   90.00
#
_symmetry.space_group_name_H-M   'P 1'
#
loop_
_entity.id
_entity.type
_entity.pdbx_description
1 polymer ?
#
loop_
_entity_poly.entity_id
_entity_poly.type
_entity_poly.pdbx_seq_one_letter_code
_entity_poly.pdbx_strand_id
1 'polypeptide(L)'
;MSRPTLGLALVLALSACTSPGKGVIALEGATLIDGSGGPPVKDALILIRGGRIEAVSRVNEIHVPRGAQRISLIGKTIIPGLIDAHARAERWAMPRFVAWGVTTLRDAGDAPEDTLIALRNDLSLGAILGPRMYTSGSAIDAAPAGLTGWVSAATPEEARKAVDARVNAGVDYIMAEPGVPPTMLRSILDEASVLHTLVALTPGRVDAAAAAHAGVVALEQLTGVVSAMAHNPAPIMKAYGQRWAGWAAEEKGWSTFDSNAVASMARTLAGAHVSLVPTLASHEAMARLNDPSLMAGSGWSDVPAGSGGVRGIASFLRETGWSARDMSAFVSARTRQNQFVRDYRLAGGLVAAGSDAPSPGLAPGGSLHREMALLVAAGFSPLEAITAATRYGAELLQADSLGVVQSGHLADLVVLNSDPSQHIESTQDIAWVMLRGNIYHPDSLRLQWAHEH
;
A
#
# COMPACT_ATOMS: atom_id res chain seq x y z
N MET A 1 46.64 5.21 -71.10
CA MET A 1 45.49 6.04 -70.63
C MET A 1 44.29 5.15 -70.54
N SER A 2 44.06 4.57 -69.34
CA SER A 2 42.92 3.69 -69.06
C SER A 2 42.05 4.38 -67.99
N ARG A 3 40.77 4.62 -68.28
CA ARG A 3 39.78 5.20 -67.40
C ARG A 3 39.20 4.12 -66.52
N PRO A 4 39.02 4.34 -65.21
CA PRO A 4 38.27 3.43 -64.37
C PRO A 4 36.76 3.73 -64.45
N THR A 5 35.94 2.71 -64.69
CA THR A 5 34.54 2.70 -64.62
C THR A 5 34.06 2.62 -63.12
N LEU A 6 33.37 3.66 -62.65
CA LEU A 6 32.75 3.72 -61.35
C LEU A 6 31.45 2.89 -61.40
N GLY A 7 31.42 1.75 -60.71
CA GLY A 7 30.20 0.97 -60.47
C GLY A 7 29.40 1.57 -59.30
N LEU A 8 28.20 2.07 -59.58
CA LEU A 8 27.22 2.57 -58.62
C LEU A 8 26.50 1.37 -57.94
N ALA A 9 26.90 1.02 -56.73
CA ALA A 9 26.18 0.01 -55.95
C ALA A 9 24.91 0.61 -55.33
N LEU A 10 23.74 0.21 -55.83
CA LEU A 10 22.44 0.57 -55.33
C LEU A 10 22.17 -0.24 -54.05
N VAL A 11 22.32 0.37 -52.88
CA VAL A 11 21.93 -0.23 -51.61
C VAL A 11 20.38 -0.11 -51.46
N LEU A 12 19.65 -1.18 -51.73
CA LEU A 12 18.25 -1.31 -51.41
C LEU A 12 18.10 -1.40 -49.87
N ALA A 13 17.75 -0.31 -49.22
CA ALA A 13 17.31 -0.32 -47.84
C ALA A 13 15.95 -1.03 -47.79
N LEU A 14 15.92 -2.30 -47.39
CA LEU A 14 14.69 -3.01 -47.00
C LEU A 14 14.15 -2.37 -45.72
N SER A 15 13.26 -1.38 -45.87
CA SER A 15 12.44 -0.92 -44.80
C SER A 15 11.51 -2.08 -44.37
N ALA A 16 11.90 -2.77 -43.29
CA ALA A 16 11.00 -3.73 -42.64
C ALA A 16 9.76 -2.98 -42.16
N CYS A 17 8.68 -3.06 -42.95
CA CYS A 17 7.34 -2.60 -42.52
C CYS A 17 6.93 -3.44 -41.32
N THR A 18 7.28 -3.01 -40.12
CA THR A 18 6.69 -3.57 -38.90
C THR A 18 5.22 -3.17 -38.90
N SER A 19 4.32 -4.17 -38.77
CA SER A 19 2.89 -3.89 -38.60
C SER A 19 2.67 -2.88 -37.48
N PRO A 20 1.89 -1.80 -37.67
CA PRO A 20 1.65 -0.78 -36.64
C PRO A 20 1.18 -1.31 -35.30
N GLY A 21 0.58 -2.51 -35.28
CA GLY A 21 0.08 -3.17 -34.07
C GLY A 21 1.04 -4.16 -33.41
N LYS A 22 2.24 -4.39 -33.99
CA LYS A 22 3.20 -5.31 -33.36
C LYS A 22 3.61 -4.79 -31.98
N GLY A 23 3.40 -5.63 -30.94
CA GLY A 23 3.66 -5.28 -29.55
C GLY A 23 2.59 -4.42 -28.87
N VAL A 24 1.41 -4.23 -29.53
CA VAL A 24 0.22 -3.67 -28.89
C VAL A 24 -0.66 -4.78 -28.37
N ILE A 25 -1.17 -4.61 -27.13
CA ILE A 25 -2.24 -5.41 -26.54
C ILE A 25 -3.50 -4.53 -26.52
N ALA A 26 -4.62 -5.05 -27.03
CA ALA A 26 -5.93 -4.41 -26.97
C ALA A 26 -6.84 -5.21 -26.02
N LEU A 27 -7.22 -4.60 -24.89
CA LEU A 27 -8.21 -5.15 -23.95
C LEU A 27 -9.58 -4.60 -24.31
N GLU A 28 -10.56 -5.46 -24.59
CA GLU A 28 -11.81 -5.06 -25.23
C GLU A 28 -13.06 -5.53 -24.50
N GLY A 29 -14.04 -4.63 -24.30
CA GLY A 29 -15.39 -4.96 -23.88
C GLY A 29 -15.60 -5.12 -22.39
N ALA A 30 -14.60 -4.78 -21.56
CA ALA A 30 -14.74 -4.80 -20.10
C ALA A 30 -15.54 -3.59 -19.59
N THR A 31 -16.04 -3.71 -18.37
CA THR A 31 -16.37 -2.54 -17.54
C THR A 31 -15.07 -1.99 -16.96
N LEU A 32 -14.78 -0.71 -17.12
CA LEU A 32 -13.60 -0.05 -16.55
C LEU A 32 -13.99 0.79 -15.34
N ILE A 33 -13.39 0.51 -14.19
CA ILE A 33 -13.30 1.38 -13.01
C ILE A 33 -11.89 1.95 -13.02
N ASP A 34 -11.74 3.18 -13.50
CA ASP A 34 -10.44 3.75 -13.84
C ASP A 34 -9.58 4.21 -12.65
N GLY A 35 -10.10 4.15 -11.43
CA GLY A 35 -9.41 4.59 -10.21
C GLY A 35 -9.58 6.10 -9.91
N SER A 36 -10.17 6.88 -10.82
CA SER A 36 -10.39 8.33 -10.61
C SER A 36 -11.45 8.65 -9.54
N GLY A 37 -12.28 7.65 -9.18
CA GLY A 37 -13.47 7.82 -8.35
C GLY A 37 -14.73 8.16 -9.15
N GLY A 38 -14.61 8.23 -10.47
CA GLY A 38 -15.74 8.42 -11.40
C GLY A 38 -16.58 7.15 -11.57
N PRO A 39 -17.73 7.25 -12.30
CA PRO A 39 -18.59 6.11 -12.57
C PRO A 39 -17.91 5.10 -13.50
N PRO A 40 -18.23 3.79 -13.38
CA PRO A 40 -17.69 2.76 -14.26
C PRO A 40 -18.04 3.00 -15.74
N VAL A 41 -17.08 2.77 -16.63
CA VAL A 41 -17.25 2.90 -18.09
C VAL A 41 -17.43 1.53 -18.71
N LYS A 42 -18.58 1.29 -19.34
CA LYS A 42 -18.88 0.03 -20.04
C LYS A 42 -18.23 -0.02 -21.42
N ASP A 43 -18.01 -1.24 -21.92
CA ASP A 43 -17.44 -1.50 -23.25
C ASP A 43 -16.10 -0.78 -23.48
N ALA A 44 -15.23 -0.78 -22.47
CA ALA A 44 -13.94 -0.13 -22.54
C ALA A 44 -13.01 -0.82 -23.55
N LEU A 45 -12.19 -0.01 -24.21
CA LEU A 45 -11.05 -0.41 -25.03
C LEU A 45 -9.80 0.24 -24.45
N ILE A 46 -8.83 -0.59 -24.08
CA ILE A 46 -7.53 -0.13 -23.58
C ILE A 46 -6.44 -0.65 -24.51
N LEU A 47 -5.68 0.27 -25.10
CA LEU A 47 -4.50 -0.07 -25.90
C LEU A 47 -3.24 0.06 -25.06
N ILE A 48 -2.42 -0.98 -25.05
CA ILE A 48 -1.20 -1.08 -24.23
C ILE A 48 -0.01 -1.36 -25.15
N ARG A 49 1.06 -0.59 -24.98
CA ARG A 49 2.35 -0.80 -25.68
C ARG A 49 3.50 -0.65 -24.71
N GLY A 50 4.40 -1.65 -24.69
CA GLY A 50 5.60 -1.59 -23.85
C GLY A 50 5.31 -1.42 -22.37
N GLY A 51 4.22 -2.00 -21.86
CA GLY A 51 3.81 -1.90 -20.46
C GLY A 51 3.21 -0.53 -20.06
N ARG A 52 2.88 0.33 -21.05
CA ARG A 52 2.18 1.61 -20.82
C ARG A 52 0.84 1.63 -21.56
N ILE A 53 -0.11 2.33 -21.01
CA ILE A 53 -1.42 2.60 -21.60
C ILE A 53 -1.22 3.65 -22.70
N GLU A 54 -1.47 3.27 -23.95
CA GLU A 54 -1.38 4.15 -25.11
C GLU A 54 -2.68 4.95 -25.28
N ALA A 55 -3.84 4.30 -25.10
CA ALA A 55 -5.15 4.92 -25.18
C ALA A 55 -6.19 4.20 -24.33
N VAL A 56 -7.16 4.96 -23.83
CA VAL A 56 -8.39 4.47 -23.19
C VAL A 56 -9.57 5.08 -23.91
N SER A 57 -10.54 4.26 -24.31
CA SER A 57 -11.74 4.66 -25.05
C SER A 57 -12.86 3.63 -24.85
N ARG A 58 -13.92 3.73 -25.63
CA ARG A 58 -14.90 2.64 -25.78
C ARG A 58 -14.63 1.87 -27.08
N VAL A 59 -15.11 0.64 -27.11
CA VAL A 59 -15.07 -0.20 -28.32
C VAL A 59 -15.76 0.56 -29.48
N ASN A 60 -15.11 0.54 -30.65
CA ASN A 60 -15.51 1.25 -31.89
C ASN A 60 -15.32 2.78 -31.92
N GLU A 61 -14.85 3.43 -30.85
CA GLU A 61 -14.54 4.86 -30.89
C GLU A 61 -13.14 5.14 -31.43
N ILE A 62 -12.18 4.21 -31.21
CA ILE A 62 -10.83 4.29 -31.78
C ILE A 62 -10.50 3.00 -32.54
N HIS A 63 -9.58 3.11 -33.50
CA HIS A 63 -9.16 1.97 -34.29
C HIS A 63 -8.10 1.15 -33.58
N VAL A 64 -8.32 -0.17 -33.46
CA VAL A 64 -7.30 -1.11 -32.97
C VAL A 64 -6.29 -1.37 -34.08
N PRO A 65 -4.98 -1.10 -33.89
CA PRO A 65 -3.97 -1.27 -34.93
C PRO A 65 -3.90 -2.72 -35.46
N ARG A 66 -3.72 -2.87 -36.78
CA ARG A 66 -3.57 -4.20 -37.40
C ARG A 66 -2.34 -4.91 -36.81
N GLY A 67 -2.50 -6.17 -36.36
CA GLY A 67 -1.46 -6.97 -35.73
C GLY A 67 -1.36 -6.78 -34.23
N ALA A 68 -2.27 -6.03 -33.59
CA ALA A 68 -2.40 -6.00 -32.13
C ALA A 68 -2.92 -7.35 -31.62
N GLN A 69 -2.42 -7.77 -30.45
CA GLN A 69 -2.99 -8.89 -29.70
C GLN A 69 -4.29 -8.43 -29.05
N ARG A 70 -5.42 -9.00 -29.49
CA ARG A 70 -6.75 -8.66 -28.96
C ARG A 70 -7.15 -9.65 -27.87
N ILE A 71 -7.57 -9.12 -26.72
CA ILE A 71 -8.06 -9.91 -25.58
C ILE A 71 -9.49 -9.43 -25.28
N SER A 72 -10.47 -10.30 -25.50
CA SER A 72 -11.86 -10.02 -25.17
C SER A 72 -12.08 -10.17 -23.66
N LEU A 73 -12.65 -9.16 -23.04
CA LEU A 73 -12.96 -9.09 -21.61
C LEU A 73 -14.44 -8.79 -21.36
N ILE A 74 -15.30 -9.21 -22.29
CA ILE A 74 -16.76 -9.08 -22.16
C ILE A 74 -17.21 -9.77 -20.88
N GLY A 75 -17.99 -9.07 -20.05
CA GLY A 75 -18.48 -9.56 -18.76
C GLY A 75 -17.47 -9.46 -17.59
N LYS A 76 -16.26 -8.94 -17.84
CA LYS A 76 -15.24 -8.70 -16.80
C LYS A 76 -15.13 -7.24 -16.45
N THR A 77 -14.50 -6.95 -15.31
CA THR A 77 -14.20 -5.59 -14.85
C THR A 77 -12.69 -5.39 -14.79
N ILE A 78 -12.21 -4.22 -15.24
CA ILE A 78 -10.82 -3.78 -15.10
C ILE A 78 -10.77 -2.70 -14.03
N ILE A 79 -9.82 -2.85 -13.09
CA ILE A 79 -9.42 -1.81 -12.14
C ILE A 79 -7.92 -1.55 -12.28
N PRO A 80 -7.38 -0.41 -11.79
CA PRO A 80 -5.94 -0.22 -11.67
C PRO A 80 -5.34 -1.31 -10.78
N GLY A 81 -4.07 -1.61 -10.95
CA GLY A 81 -3.34 -2.45 -10.01
C GLY A 81 -3.41 -1.88 -8.59
N LEU A 82 -3.68 -2.74 -7.62
CA LEU A 82 -3.83 -2.33 -6.23
C LEU A 82 -2.49 -1.87 -5.66
N ILE A 83 -2.55 -0.86 -4.80
CA ILE A 83 -1.42 -0.29 -4.07
C ILE A 83 -1.64 -0.53 -2.58
N ASP A 84 -0.75 -1.29 -1.95
CA ASP A 84 -0.73 -1.44 -0.51
C ASP A 84 0.17 -0.35 0.10
N ALA A 85 -0.47 0.67 0.70
CA ALA A 85 0.21 1.88 1.14
C ALA A 85 0.94 1.72 2.50
N HIS A 86 0.80 0.58 3.16
CA HIS A 86 1.53 0.21 4.37
C HIS A 86 1.60 -1.30 4.47
N ALA A 87 2.73 -1.88 4.10
CA ALA A 87 2.95 -3.32 4.15
C ALA A 87 4.40 -3.62 4.57
N ARG A 88 4.67 -4.89 4.88
CA ARG A 88 6.00 -5.38 5.25
C ARG A 88 6.61 -6.15 4.10
N ALA A 89 7.77 -5.74 3.64
CA ALA A 89 8.42 -6.37 2.50
C ALA A 89 9.23 -7.57 2.92
N GLU A 90 8.68 -8.76 2.73
CA GLU A 90 9.36 -10.04 2.90
C GLU A 90 9.45 -10.79 1.57
N ARG A 91 10.62 -11.32 1.23
CA ARG A 91 10.89 -11.96 -0.08
C ARG A 91 9.85 -13.04 -0.44
N TRP A 92 9.48 -13.89 0.50
CA TRP A 92 8.48 -14.95 0.28
C TRP A 92 7.09 -14.40 -0.03
N ALA A 93 6.75 -13.23 0.50
CA ALA A 93 5.42 -12.62 0.35
C ALA A 93 5.22 -11.94 -1.02
N MET A 94 6.30 -11.58 -1.72
CA MET A 94 6.23 -10.77 -2.94
C MET A 94 5.34 -11.36 -4.04
N PRO A 95 5.48 -12.64 -4.47
CA PRO A 95 4.59 -13.19 -5.49
C PRO A 95 3.15 -13.33 -5.00
N ARG A 96 2.93 -13.46 -3.69
CA ARG A 96 1.59 -13.58 -3.10
C ARG A 96 0.82 -12.26 -3.19
N PHE A 97 1.48 -11.14 -2.97
CA PHE A 97 0.89 -9.82 -3.24
C PHE A 97 0.36 -9.72 -4.68
N VAL A 98 1.14 -10.16 -5.67
CA VAL A 98 0.72 -10.14 -7.09
C VAL A 98 -0.48 -11.04 -7.32
N ALA A 99 -0.52 -12.24 -6.71
CA ALA A 99 -1.67 -13.15 -6.84
C ALA A 99 -2.99 -12.56 -6.31
N TRP A 100 -2.90 -11.56 -5.43
CA TRP A 100 -4.04 -10.80 -4.90
C TRP A 100 -4.19 -9.41 -5.53
N GLY A 101 -3.59 -9.19 -6.72
CA GLY A 101 -3.77 -7.95 -7.47
C GLY A 101 -2.96 -6.76 -6.98
N VAL A 102 -2.13 -6.92 -5.96
CA VAL A 102 -1.25 -5.84 -5.47
C VAL A 102 -0.07 -5.72 -6.43
N THR A 103 0.01 -4.60 -7.14
CA THR A 103 1.06 -4.32 -8.14
C THR A 103 2.09 -3.32 -7.65
N THR A 104 1.77 -2.62 -6.57
CA THR A 104 2.68 -1.67 -5.91
C THR A 104 2.56 -1.79 -4.41
N LEU A 105 3.69 -1.70 -3.73
CA LEU A 105 3.83 -1.84 -2.28
C LEU A 105 4.65 -0.68 -1.73
N ARG A 106 4.16 -0.05 -0.66
CA ARG A 106 4.91 0.89 0.18
C ARG A 106 5.32 0.16 1.45
N ASP A 107 6.62 -0.12 1.55
CA ASP A 107 7.20 -0.88 2.65
C ASP A 107 7.41 -0.01 3.88
N ALA A 108 6.94 -0.49 5.04
CA ALA A 108 6.93 0.25 6.31
C ALA A 108 8.29 0.24 7.06
N GLY A 109 9.32 -0.43 6.51
CA GLY A 109 10.67 -0.36 7.07
C GLY A 109 10.97 -1.29 8.25
N ASP A 110 10.29 -2.42 8.34
CA ASP A 110 10.42 -3.37 9.46
C ASP A 110 11.60 -4.35 9.36
N ALA A 111 12.50 -4.16 8.39
CA ALA A 111 13.68 -5.00 8.20
C ALA A 111 14.96 -4.15 8.03
N PRO A 112 16.15 -4.76 8.11
CA PRO A 112 17.41 -4.07 7.86
C PRO A 112 17.45 -3.44 6.47
N GLU A 113 18.02 -2.24 6.37
CA GLU A 113 18.03 -1.39 5.18
C GLU A 113 18.63 -2.07 3.94
N ASP A 114 19.76 -2.74 4.09
CA ASP A 114 20.43 -3.48 3.02
C ASP A 114 19.53 -4.60 2.46
N THR A 115 18.77 -5.28 3.32
CA THR A 115 17.80 -6.31 2.95
C THR A 115 16.66 -5.71 2.11
N LEU A 116 16.12 -4.56 2.53
CA LEU A 116 15.00 -3.91 1.84
C LEU A 116 15.44 -3.31 0.50
N ILE A 117 16.60 -2.67 0.45
CA ILE A 117 17.17 -2.13 -0.80
C ILE A 117 17.50 -3.26 -1.78
N ALA A 118 18.11 -4.35 -1.30
CA ALA A 118 18.40 -5.51 -2.16
C ALA A 118 17.10 -6.12 -2.70
N LEU A 119 16.07 -6.27 -1.88
CA LEU A 119 14.77 -6.79 -2.30
C LEU A 119 14.12 -5.91 -3.36
N ARG A 120 14.10 -4.57 -3.16
CA ARG A 120 13.59 -3.62 -4.15
C ARG A 120 14.33 -3.73 -5.48
N ASN A 121 15.66 -3.85 -5.44
CA ASN A 121 16.49 -4.00 -6.65
C ASN A 121 16.16 -5.31 -7.38
N ASP A 122 16.07 -6.44 -6.68
CA ASP A 122 15.68 -7.73 -7.27
C ASP A 122 14.29 -7.67 -7.94
N LEU A 123 13.33 -6.98 -7.31
CA LEU A 123 11.98 -6.74 -7.87
C LEU A 123 12.04 -5.85 -9.11
N SER A 124 12.86 -4.81 -9.10
CA SER A 124 12.98 -3.85 -10.21
C SER A 124 13.63 -4.47 -11.44
N LEU A 125 14.62 -5.35 -11.22
CA LEU A 125 15.31 -6.11 -12.26
C LEU A 125 14.52 -7.33 -12.75
N GLY A 126 13.40 -7.67 -12.09
CA GLY A 126 12.61 -8.86 -12.40
C GLY A 126 13.32 -10.18 -12.02
N ALA A 127 14.33 -10.13 -11.14
CA ALA A 127 15.02 -11.32 -10.62
C ALA A 127 14.07 -12.16 -9.74
N ILE A 128 13.10 -11.52 -9.13
CA ILE A 128 11.98 -12.17 -8.44
C ILE A 128 10.66 -11.53 -8.88
N LEU A 129 9.58 -12.31 -8.85
CA LEU A 129 8.24 -11.81 -9.08
C LEU A 129 7.72 -11.08 -7.83
N GLY A 130 7.20 -9.88 -8.01
CA GLY A 130 6.55 -9.12 -6.96
C GLY A 130 6.14 -7.72 -7.41
N PRO A 131 5.43 -6.98 -6.54
CA PRO A 131 5.00 -5.61 -6.80
C PRO A 131 6.17 -4.67 -7.09
N ARG A 132 5.88 -3.49 -7.63
CA ARG A 132 6.80 -2.35 -7.50
C ARG A 132 6.94 -2.02 -6.02
N MET A 133 8.14 -1.79 -5.55
CA MET A 133 8.39 -1.54 -4.14
C MET A 133 8.95 -0.13 -3.95
N TYR A 134 8.29 0.64 -3.10
CA TYR A 134 8.79 1.89 -2.52
C TYR A 134 9.15 1.60 -1.06
N THR A 135 10.34 1.97 -0.63
CA THR A 135 10.83 1.62 0.71
C THR A 135 11.39 2.82 1.46
N SER A 136 11.17 2.83 2.76
CA SER A 136 11.82 3.76 3.68
C SER A 136 13.21 3.31 4.11
N GLY A 137 13.66 2.12 3.68
CA GLY A 137 14.74 1.43 4.38
C GLY A 137 14.31 1.10 5.82
N SER A 138 15.24 0.89 6.74
CA SER A 138 14.90 0.68 8.15
C SER A 138 14.22 1.91 8.74
N ALA A 139 13.08 1.73 9.42
CA ALA A 139 12.42 2.84 10.12
C ALA A 139 13.29 3.41 11.26
N ILE A 140 13.10 4.68 11.58
CA ILE A 140 13.85 5.38 12.65
C ILE A 140 13.00 5.41 13.92
N ASP A 141 13.55 4.94 15.04
CA ASP A 141 12.89 5.03 16.34
C ASP A 141 13.85 5.56 17.41
N ALA A 142 13.28 5.98 18.54
CA ALA A 142 14.11 6.37 19.70
C ALA A 142 14.75 5.13 20.36
N ALA A 143 15.94 5.31 20.92
CA ALA A 143 16.65 4.25 21.63
C ALA A 143 15.98 3.89 22.97
N PRO A 144 15.82 2.57 23.28
CA PRO A 144 16.00 1.45 22.37
C PRO A 144 14.85 1.36 21.37
N ALA A 145 15.15 1.04 20.10
CA ALA A 145 14.12 0.91 19.07
C ALA A 145 13.14 -0.23 19.38
N GLY A 146 11.88 -0.02 19.00
CA GLY A 146 10.78 -0.96 19.29
C GLY A 146 10.87 -2.29 18.53
N LEU A 147 11.59 -2.36 17.41
CA LEU A 147 11.86 -3.58 16.64
C LEU A 147 13.33 -3.67 16.26
N THR A 148 13.83 -4.91 16.17
CA THR A 148 15.24 -5.19 15.83
C THR A 148 15.65 -4.70 14.44
N GLY A 149 14.72 -4.63 13.49
CA GLY A 149 14.96 -4.12 12.13
C GLY A 149 15.07 -2.60 12.04
N TRP A 150 14.68 -1.87 13.08
CA TRP A 150 14.66 -0.40 13.09
C TRP A 150 15.99 0.19 13.53
N VAL A 151 16.26 1.41 13.08
CA VAL A 151 17.41 2.17 13.55
C VAL A 151 17.08 2.88 14.84
N SER A 152 17.93 2.63 15.83
CA SER A 152 17.84 3.20 17.15
C SER A 152 18.63 4.51 17.21
N ALA A 153 17.97 5.64 17.46
CA ALA A 153 18.59 6.95 17.65
C ALA A 153 18.38 7.41 19.11
N ALA A 154 19.47 7.72 19.81
CA ALA A 154 19.41 8.19 21.21
C ALA A 154 19.30 9.71 21.30
N THR A 155 19.73 10.42 20.26
CA THR A 155 19.78 11.89 20.22
C THR A 155 19.20 12.46 18.91
N PRO A 156 18.77 13.74 18.90
CA PRO A 156 18.37 14.41 17.68
C PRO A 156 19.44 14.41 16.58
N GLU A 157 20.71 14.47 16.95
CA GLU A 157 21.84 14.42 16.02
C GLU A 157 22.00 13.02 15.38
N GLU A 158 21.83 11.97 16.15
CA GLU A 158 21.82 10.60 15.62
C GLU A 158 20.63 10.38 14.67
N ALA A 159 19.48 10.98 14.96
CA ALA A 159 18.32 10.91 14.08
C ALA A 159 18.57 11.63 12.74
N ARG A 160 19.27 12.79 12.72
CA ARG A 160 19.71 13.45 11.47
C ARG A 160 20.62 12.53 10.66
N LYS A 161 21.65 11.97 11.30
CA LYS A 161 22.56 11.02 10.64
C LYS A 161 21.84 9.78 10.11
N ALA A 162 20.79 9.34 10.80
CA ALA A 162 19.95 8.25 10.33
C ALA A 162 19.18 8.63 9.07
N VAL A 163 18.67 9.86 8.94
CA VAL A 163 18.05 10.38 7.71
C VAL A 163 19.08 10.43 6.58
N ASP A 164 20.25 11.04 6.81
CA ASP A 164 21.35 11.11 5.82
C ASP A 164 21.71 9.74 5.27
N ALA A 165 21.89 8.76 6.14
CA ALA A 165 22.27 7.40 5.75
C ALA A 165 21.23 6.78 4.83
N ARG A 166 19.93 6.95 5.12
CA ARG A 166 18.84 6.39 4.32
C ARG A 166 18.71 7.04 2.95
N VAL A 167 18.76 8.36 2.91
CA VAL A 167 18.72 9.09 1.63
C VAL A 167 19.93 8.69 0.77
N ASN A 168 21.11 8.56 1.35
CA ASN A 168 22.30 8.10 0.65
C ASN A 168 22.20 6.64 0.16
N ALA A 169 21.45 5.78 0.89
CA ALA A 169 21.14 4.42 0.44
C ALA A 169 20.07 4.38 -0.66
N GLY A 170 19.43 5.53 -0.96
CA GLY A 170 18.47 5.68 -2.04
C GLY A 170 17.06 5.22 -1.67
N VAL A 171 16.62 5.44 -0.43
CA VAL A 171 15.23 5.20 -0.02
C VAL A 171 14.27 6.16 -0.72
N ASP A 172 12.99 5.80 -0.77
CA ASP A 172 11.96 6.60 -1.42
C ASP A 172 11.31 7.62 -0.45
N TYR A 173 11.37 7.35 0.85
CA TYR A 173 10.83 8.20 1.93
C TYR A 173 11.44 7.80 3.28
N ILE A 174 11.18 8.58 4.33
CA ILE A 174 11.61 8.28 5.72
C ILE A 174 10.39 7.82 6.51
N MET A 175 10.52 6.73 7.25
CA MET A 175 9.55 6.25 8.21
C MET A 175 10.06 6.51 9.64
N ALA A 176 9.28 7.21 10.44
CA ALA A 176 9.53 7.43 11.86
C ALA A 176 8.50 6.67 12.71
N GLU A 177 8.94 6.15 13.86
CA GLU A 177 8.17 5.20 14.66
C GLU A 177 7.74 5.77 16.02
N PRO A 178 6.81 5.12 16.77
CA PRO A 178 6.09 5.76 17.87
C PRO A 178 6.95 6.13 19.08
N GLY A 179 8.17 5.61 19.20
CA GLY A 179 9.11 6.00 20.25
C GLY A 179 9.77 7.35 20.04
N VAL A 180 9.71 7.92 18.83
CA VAL A 180 10.33 9.21 18.47
C VAL A 180 9.70 10.37 19.27
N PRO A 181 10.46 11.10 20.09
CA PRO A 181 9.95 12.26 20.83
C PRO A 181 9.88 13.52 19.93
N PRO A 182 9.14 14.58 20.33
CA PRO A 182 8.96 15.79 19.54
C PRO A 182 10.26 16.47 19.06
N THR A 183 11.29 16.50 19.89
CA THR A 183 12.59 17.10 19.54
C THR A 183 13.31 16.33 18.45
N MET A 184 13.22 15.01 18.48
CA MET A 184 13.83 14.12 17.48
C MET A 184 13.03 14.17 16.16
N LEU A 185 11.68 14.18 16.21
CA LEU A 185 10.84 14.32 15.02
C LEU A 185 11.18 15.62 14.28
N ARG A 186 11.34 16.73 15.00
CA ARG A 186 11.75 17.99 14.38
C ARG A 186 13.08 17.86 13.64
N SER A 187 14.08 17.20 14.24
CA SER A 187 15.37 16.99 13.61
C SER A 187 15.30 16.08 12.38
N ILE A 188 14.43 15.05 12.41
CA ILE A 188 14.16 14.22 11.24
C ILE A 188 13.53 15.04 10.12
N LEU A 189 12.52 15.86 10.43
CA LEU A 189 11.83 16.70 9.44
C LEU A 189 12.74 17.79 8.87
N ASP A 190 13.54 18.45 9.70
CA ASP A 190 14.50 19.47 9.27
C ASP A 190 15.49 18.86 8.27
N GLU A 191 16.09 17.69 8.57
CA GLU A 191 17.06 17.02 7.70
C GLU A 191 16.41 16.50 6.42
N ALA A 192 15.25 15.86 6.53
CA ALA A 192 14.47 15.38 5.40
C ALA A 192 14.10 16.51 4.43
N SER A 193 13.77 17.71 4.97
CA SER A 193 13.50 18.90 4.16
C SER A 193 14.72 19.35 3.37
N VAL A 194 15.91 19.37 3.98
CA VAL A 194 17.17 19.71 3.31
C VAL A 194 17.48 18.72 2.18
N LEU A 195 17.17 17.44 2.40
CA LEU A 195 17.44 16.36 1.44
C LEU A 195 16.26 16.08 0.48
N HIS A 196 15.21 16.92 0.53
CA HIS A 196 14.02 16.82 -0.34
C HIS A 196 13.34 15.45 -0.29
N THR A 197 13.24 14.85 0.90
CA THR A 197 12.56 13.57 1.10
C THR A 197 11.35 13.71 2.01
N LEU A 198 10.37 12.81 1.85
CA LEU A 198 9.12 12.80 2.62
C LEU A 198 9.29 12.06 3.95
N VAL A 199 8.55 12.47 4.98
CA VAL A 199 8.53 11.79 6.28
C VAL A 199 7.11 11.33 6.59
N ALA A 200 6.93 10.03 6.81
CA ALA A 200 5.74 9.44 7.41
C ALA A 200 6.01 9.11 8.88
N LEU A 201 4.98 9.09 9.69
CA LEU A 201 5.09 8.78 11.12
C LEU A 201 4.00 7.80 11.55
N THR A 202 4.38 6.77 12.32
CA THR A 202 3.48 6.09 13.25
C THR A 202 3.44 6.92 14.54
N PRO A 203 2.36 7.65 14.83
CA PRO A 203 2.29 8.51 16.02
C PRO A 203 2.36 7.68 17.32
N GLY A 204 2.88 8.31 18.38
CA GLY A 204 3.02 7.67 19.69
C GLY A 204 3.44 8.67 20.77
N ARG A 205 4.74 8.90 20.95
CA ARG A 205 5.24 9.97 21.82
C ARG A 205 5.07 11.38 21.24
N VAL A 206 4.73 11.46 19.96
CA VAL A 206 4.14 12.63 19.31
C VAL A 206 2.73 12.24 18.94
N ASP A 207 1.71 12.98 19.38
CA ASP A 207 0.33 12.71 19.00
C ASP A 207 0.05 13.09 17.53
N ALA A 208 -1.07 12.60 17.00
CA ALA A 208 -1.41 12.77 15.59
C ALA A 208 -1.57 14.24 15.18
N ALA A 209 -2.12 15.11 16.06
CA ALA A 209 -2.30 16.53 15.74
C ALA A 209 -0.97 17.28 15.74
N ALA A 210 -0.10 17.01 16.71
CA ALA A 210 1.24 17.59 16.75
C ALA A 210 2.10 17.12 15.57
N ALA A 211 1.99 15.85 15.16
CA ALA A 211 2.69 15.30 14.01
C ALA A 211 2.24 15.95 12.69
N ALA A 212 0.93 16.05 12.47
CA ALA A 212 0.36 16.71 11.29
C ALA A 212 0.79 18.20 11.21
N HIS A 213 0.75 18.90 12.34
CA HIS A 213 1.20 20.31 12.41
C HIS A 213 2.72 20.45 12.17
N ALA A 214 3.52 19.46 12.56
CA ALA A 214 4.96 19.44 12.32
C ALA A 214 5.33 19.25 10.84
N GLY A 215 4.41 18.74 10.01
CA GLY A 215 4.61 18.60 8.56
C GLY A 215 4.95 17.20 8.10
N VAL A 216 4.59 16.13 8.85
CA VAL A 216 4.64 14.78 8.31
C VAL A 216 3.63 14.65 7.15
N VAL A 217 3.97 13.88 6.12
CA VAL A 217 3.09 13.71 4.95
C VAL A 217 2.02 12.66 5.16
N ALA A 218 2.26 11.71 6.06
CA ALA A 218 1.32 10.63 6.37
C ALA A 218 1.34 10.28 7.86
N LEU A 219 0.15 9.99 8.40
CA LEU A 219 -0.06 9.33 9.68
C LEU A 219 -0.37 7.86 9.40
N GLU A 220 0.47 7.00 9.95
CA GLU A 220 0.33 5.55 9.81
C GLU A 220 -0.49 5.00 10.97
N GLN A 221 -1.36 4.03 10.66
CA GLN A 221 -2.29 3.47 11.62
C GLN A 221 -3.25 4.52 12.21
N LEU A 222 -3.88 4.23 13.34
CA LEU A 222 -4.77 5.18 14.05
C LEU A 222 -4.19 5.58 15.42
N THR A 223 -2.90 5.35 15.61
CA THR A 223 -2.20 5.71 16.85
C THR A 223 -2.03 7.23 16.97
N GLY A 224 -1.88 7.72 18.18
CA GLY A 224 -1.73 9.15 18.47
C GLY A 224 -3.02 9.98 18.34
N VAL A 225 -4.10 9.42 17.79
CA VAL A 225 -5.40 10.11 17.66
C VAL A 225 -6.08 10.25 19.02
N VAL A 226 -6.09 9.18 19.82
CA VAL A 226 -6.63 9.21 21.19
C VAL A 226 -5.81 10.15 22.07
N SER A 227 -4.47 10.10 21.96
CA SER A 227 -3.59 11.03 22.67
C SER A 227 -3.90 12.48 22.31
N ALA A 228 -4.14 12.79 21.02
CA ALA A 228 -4.48 14.13 20.57
C ALA A 228 -5.84 14.64 21.10
N MET A 229 -6.78 13.75 21.39
CA MET A 229 -8.09 14.08 21.97
C MET A 229 -8.06 14.12 23.52
N ALA A 230 -7.07 13.49 24.15
CA ALA A 230 -7.03 13.32 25.60
C ALA A 230 -6.73 14.64 26.33
N HIS A 231 -7.48 14.94 27.40
CA HIS A 231 -7.17 16.07 28.27
C HIS A 231 -5.79 15.96 28.93
N ASN A 232 -5.37 14.73 29.25
CA ASN A 232 -4.03 14.43 29.76
C ASN A 232 -3.41 13.27 28.94
N PRO A 233 -2.69 13.54 27.84
CA PRO A 233 -2.09 12.52 27.00
C PRO A 233 -0.83 11.86 27.60
N ALA A 234 -0.23 12.47 28.64
CA ALA A 234 1.07 12.04 29.17
C ALA A 234 1.15 10.55 29.56
N PRO A 235 0.14 9.91 30.18
CA PRO A 235 0.19 8.50 30.48
C PRO A 235 0.26 7.61 29.22
N ILE A 236 -0.49 7.94 28.17
CA ILE A 236 -0.52 7.19 26.90
C ILE A 236 0.83 7.37 26.19
N MET A 237 1.29 8.61 26.04
CA MET A 237 2.57 8.93 25.40
C MET A 237 3.75 8.27 26.14
N LYS A 238 3.72 8.25 27.46
CA LYS A 238 4.72 7.54 28.28
C LYS A 238 4.69 6.02 28.06
N ALA A 239 3.51 5.45 27.83
CA ALA A 239 3.37 4.02 27.57
C ALA A 239 4.10 3.58 26.29
N TYR A 240 4.31 4.47 25.33
CA TYR A 240 5.15 4.24 24.15
C TYR A 240 6.66 4.12 24.44
N GLY A 241 7.09 4.17 25.67
CA GLY A 241 8.37 3.60 26.09
C GLY A 241 8.45 2.08 25.86
N GLN A 242 7.30 1.43 25.67
CA GLN A 242 7.13 0.08 25.16
C GLN A 242 6.02 0.11 24.09
N ARG A 243 6.37 -0.13 22.82
CA ARG A 243 5.49 0.01 21.64
C ARG A 243 4.08 -0.53 21.89
N TRP A 244 3.99 -1.80 22.27
CA TRP A 244 2.70 -2.49 22.40
C TRP A 244 1.88 -2.05 23.63
N ALA A 245 2.52 -1.54 24.66
CA ALA A 245 1.82 -0.93 25.80
C ALA A 245 1.19 0.41 25.40
N GLY A 246 1.91 1.23 24.63
CA GLY A 246 1.39 2.47 24.07
C GLY A 246 0.23 2.21 23.12
N TRP A 247 0.41 1.28 22.18
CA TRP A 247 -0.63 0.88 21.24
C TRP A 247 -1.92 0.42 21.98
N ALA A 248 -1.78 -0.46 22.97
CA ALA A 248 -2.92 -0.93 23.75
C ALA A 248 -3.61 0.18 24.57
N ALA A 249 -2.85 1.19 25.02
CA ALA A 249 -3.43 2.35 25.69
C ALA A 249 -4.27 3.21 24.73
N GLU A 250 -3.79 3.44 23.51
CA GLU A 250 -4.56 4.11 22.44
C GLU A 250 -5.85 3.34 22.14
N GLU A 251 -5.74 2.02 21.87
CA GLU A 251 -6.91 1.20 21.55
C GLU A 251 -8.00 1.27 22.61
N LYS A 252 -7.63 1.15 23.88
CA LYS A 252 -8.58 1.25 25.00
C LYS A 252 -9.19 2.65 25.14
N GLY A 253 -8.45 3.67 24.75
CA GLY A 253 -8.86 5.06 24.84
C GLY A 253 -9.99 5.45 23.89
N TRP A 254 -10.11 4.80 22.73
CA TRP A 254 -11.14 5.15 21.73
C TRP A 254 -12.55 5.17 22.29
N SER A 255 -12.90 4.20 23.12
CA SER A 255 -14.24 4.09 23.70
C SER A 255 -14.56 5.15 24.76
N THR A 256 -13.57 5.93 25.20
CA THR A 256 -13.78 6.99 26.22
C THR A 256 -14.25 8.31 25.61
N PHE A 257 -14.19 8.46 24.29
CA PHE A 257 -14.60 9.69 23.61
C PHE A 257 -15.98 9.59 22.99
N ASP A 258 -16.71 10.69 23.05
CA ASP A 258 -18.00 10.82 22.36
C ASP A 258 -17.83 11.06 20.86
N SER A 259 -18.95 10.98 20.14
CA SER A 259 -18.97 11.16 18.68
C SER A 259 -18.50 12.53 18.23
N ASN A 260 -18.74 13.58 19.01
CA ASN A 260 -18.41 14.97 18.65
C ASN A 260 -16.90 15.21 18.75
N ALA A 261 -16.26 14.68 19.80
CA ALA A 261 -14.79 14.76 19.96
C ALA A 261 -14.07 14.05 18.80
N VAL A 262 -14.52 12.85 18.43
CA VAL A 262 -13.98 12.08 17.31
C VAL A 262 -14.14 12.83 15.99
N ALA A 263 -15.34 13.34 15.70
CA ALA A 263 -15.61 14.10 14.48
C ALA A 263 -14.82 15.44 14.42
N SER A 264 -14.61 16.08 15.57
CA SER A 264 -13.80 17.30 15.64
C SER A 264 -12.34 17.02 15.32
N MET A 265 -11.75 15.96 15.88
CA MET A 265 -10.37 15.55 15.62
C MET A 265 -10.19 15.15 14.15
N ALA A 266 -11.13 14.40 13.59
CA ALA A 266 -11.09 14.03 12.16
C ALA A 266 -11.05 15.27 11.26
N ARG A 267 -11.86 16.29 11.51
CA ARG A 267 -11.82 17.56 10.77
C ARG A 267 -10.51 18.33 10.98
N THR A 268 -9.98 18.35 12.19
CA THR A 268 -8.70 19.00 12.50
C THR A 268 -7.57 18.39 11.69
N LEU A 269 -7.47 17.07 11.67
CA LEU A 269 -6.40 16.37 10.94
C LEU A 269 -6.60 16.46 9.42
N ALA A 270 -7.84 16.36 8.91
CA ALA A 270 -8.12 16.56 7.50
C ALA A 270 -7.75 17.98 7.04
N GLY A 271 -8.02 19.00 7.87
CA GLY A 271 -7.64 20.40 7.60
C GLY A 271 -6.14 20.65 7.62
N ALA A 272 -5.34 19.78 8.23
CA ALA A 272 -3.88 19.83 8.19
C ALA A 272 -3.29 19.23 6.90
N HIS A 273 -4.13 18.69 6.00
CA HIS A 273 -3.73 18.07 4.73
C HIS A 273 -2.69 16.94 4.84
N VAL A 274 -2.64 16.26 5.97
CA VAL A 274 -1.84 15.05 6.17
C VAL A 274 -2.60 13.85 5.59
N SER A 275 -1.93 12.91 4.95
CA SER A 275 -2.56 11.66 4.51
C SER A 275 -2.77 10.70 5.68
N LEU A 276 -3.80 9.86 5.63
CA LEU A 276 -4.07 8.83 6.63
C LEU A 276 -3.94 7.44 5.98
N VAL A 277 -3.15 6.57 6.58
CA VAL A 277 -3.09 5.14 6.24
C VAL A 277 -3.58 4.34 7.46
N PRO A 278 -4.91 4.10 7.58
CA PRO A 278 -5.51 3.69 8.85
C PRO A 278 -5.22 2.25 9.25
N THR A 279 -4.86 1.38 8.30
CA THR A 279 -4.62 -0.06 8.52
C THR A 279 -5.69 -0.72 9.40
N LEU A 280 -6.97 -0.51 9.08
CA LEU A 280 -8.10 -1.04 9.85
C LEU A 280 -8.04 -2.57 9.98
N ALA A 281 -7.45 -3.24 8.97
CA ALA A 281 -7.22 -4.67 8.99
C ALA A 281 -6.28 -5.08 10.14
N SER A 282 -5.23 -4.28 10.42
CA SER A 282 -4.32 -4.50 11.55
C SER A 282 -5.04 -4.33 12.89
N HIS A 283 -5.79 -3.26 13.06
CA HIS A 283 -6.60 -3.03 14.27
C HIS A 283 -7.63 -4.16 14.50
N GLU A 284 -8.27 -4.66 13.43
CA GLU A 284 -9.17 -5.80 13.54
C GLU A 284 -8.42 -7.09 13.93
N ALA A 285 -7.29 -7.37 13.29
CA ALA A 285 -6.50 -8.56 13.57
C ALA A 285 -6.04 -8.58 15.04
N MET A 286 -5.47 -7.47 15.53
CA MET A 286 -5.03 -7.34 16.92
C MET A 286 -6.17 -7.53 17.92
N ALA A 287 -7.38 -7.06 17.61
CA ALA A 287 -8.57 -7.25 18.44
C ALA A 287 -9.07 -8.71 18.44
N ARG A 288 -8.65 -9.55 17.49
CA ARG A 288 -9.17 -10.91 17.27
C ARG A 288 -8.08 -11.99 17.29
N LEU A 289 -6.90 -11.73 17.81
CA LEU A 289 -5.79 -12.70 17.82
C LEU A 289 -6.11 -14.02 18.55
N ASN A 290 -7.11 -14.03 19.42
CA ASN A 290 -7.62 -15.22 20.10
C ASN A 290 -8.77 -15.93 19.34
N ASP A 291 -9.19 -15.41 18.17
CA ASP A 291 -10.24 -15.97 17.34
C ASP A 291 -9.64 -16.82 16.21
N PRO A 292 -9.80 -18.16 16.22
CA PRO A 292 -9.23 -19.00 15.16
C PRO A 292 -9.78 -18.69 13.77
N SER A 293 -10.96 -18.08 13.65
CA SER A 293 -11.56 -17.73 12.37
C SER A 293 -10.80 -16.59 11.66
N LEU A 294 -9.94 -15.87 12.36
CA LEU A 294 -9.08 -14.83 11.77
C LEU A 294 -8.22 -15.40 10.63
N MET A 295 -7.70 -16.62 10.80
CA MET A 295 -6.88 -17.30 9.79
C MET A 295 -7.68 -18.10 8.74
N ALA A 296 -9.00 -18.09 8.83
CA ALA A 296 -9.86 -18.56 7.75
C ALA A 296 -10.15 -17.48 6.70
N GLY A 297 -9.62 -16.27 6.91
CA GLY A 297 -9.78 -15.13 5.99
C GLY A 297 -8.95 -15.28 4.70
N SER A 298 -9.18 -14.34 3.78
CA SER A 298 -8.56 -14.32 2.45
C SER A 298 -7.03 -14.25 2.53
N GLY A 299 -6.36 -15.10 1.73
CA GLY A 299 -4.91 -15.14 1.60
C GLY A 299 -4.18 -16.04 2.60
N TRP A 300 -4.84 -16.56 3.64
CA TRP A 300 -4.18 -17.44 4.62
C TRP A 300 -3.74 -18.79 4.03
N SER A 301 -4.45 -19.31 3.05
CA SER A 301 -4.01 -20.49 2.28
C SER A 301 -2.70 -20.29 1.52
N ASP A 302 -2.30 -19.03 1.31
CA ASP A 302 -1.08 -18.68 0.60
C ASP A 302 0.11 -18.42 1.54
N VAL A 303 -0.09 -18.47 2.87
CA VAL A 303 0.95 -18.19 3.88
C VAL A 303 1.73 -19.48 4.21
N PRO A 304 3.06 -19.55 4.01
CA PRO A 304 3.85 -20.73 4.31
C PRO A 304 3.79 -21.09 5.80
N ALA A 305 3.72 -22.39 6.12
CA ALA A 305 3.63 -22.89 7.50
C ALA A 305 4.77 -22.39 8.42
N GLY A 306 5.94 -22.09 7.85
CA GLY A 306 7.13 -21.62 8.57
C GLY A 306 7.23 -20.10 8.79
N SER A 307 6.40 -19.30 8.12
CA SER A 307 6.52 -17.82 8.05
C SER A 307 5.84 -17.06 9.20
N GLY A 308 5.58 -17.69 10.32
CA GLY A 308 5.06 -17.01 11.50
C GLY A 308 3.56 -17.13 11.76
N GLY A 309 2.71 -17.54 10.84
CA GLY A 309 1.26 -17.76 10.97
C GLY A 309 0.74 -17.97 12.41
N VAL A 310 0.21 -19.16 12.73
CA VAL A 310 -0.30 -19.49 14.10
C VAL A 310 0.77 -19.33 15.18
N ARG A 311 2.02 -19.74 14.87
CA ARG A 311 3.16 -19.61 15.83
C ARG A 311 3.50 -18.14 16.07
N GLY A 312 3.40 -17.30 15.04
CA GLY A 312 3.59 -15.86 15.16
C GLY A 312 2.57 -15.22 16.09
N ILE A 313 1.28 -15.56 15.96
CA ILE A 313 0.22 -15.09 16.87
C ILE A 313 0.51 -15.50 18.31
N ALA A 314 0.83 -16.78 18.56
CA ALA A 314 1.13 -17.27 19.91
C ALA A 314 2.37 -16.61 20.51
N SER A 315 3.39 -16.33 19.71
CA SER A 315 4.59 -15.59 20.16
C SER A 315 4.25 -14.15 20.49
N PHE A 316 3.51 -13.50 19.62
CA PHE A 316 3.08 -12.11 19.79
C PHE A 316 2.20 -11.92 21.05
N LEU A 317 1.26 -12.84 21.31
CA LEU A 317 0.45 -12.80 22.54
C LEU A 317 1.28 -13.00 23.80
N ARG A 318 2.37 -13.80 23.76
CA ARG A 318 3.30 -13.91 24.87
C ARG A 318 4.13 -12.65 25.08
N GLU A 319 4.56 -12.02 24.01
CA GLU A 319 5.33 -10.78 24.05
C GLU A 319 4.51 -9.61 24.60
N THR A 320 3.29 -9.44 24.09
CA THR A 320 2.42 -8.33 24.49
C THR A 320 1.77 -8.52 25.85
N GLY A 321 1.58 -9.76 26.26
CA GLY A 321 0.85 -10.12 27.48
C GLY A 321 -0.63 -9.73 27.45
N TRP A 322 -1.21 -9.47 26.26
CA TRP A 322 -2.61 -9.07 26.12
C TRP A 322 -3.56 -10.18 26.53
N SER A 323 -4.51 -9.81 27.38
CA SER A 323 -5.59 -10.69 27.85
C SER A 323 -6.83 -10.63 26.95
N ALA A 324 -7.74 -11.58 27.12
CA ALA A 324 -9.04 -11.54 26.46
C ALA A 324 -9.82 -10.25 26.78
N ARG A 325 -9.62 -9.64 27.97
CA ARG A 325 -10.22 -8.36 28.34
C ARG A 325 -9.65 -7.21 27.51
N ASP A 326 -8.36 -7.22 27.23
CA ASP A 326 -7.72 -6.22 26.37
C ASP A 326 -8.27 -6.30 24.94
N MET A 327 -8.34 -7.50 24.36
CA MET A 327 -8.91 -7.72 23.04
C MET A 327 -10.39 -7.32 22.97
N SER A 328 -11.17 -7.59 23.99
CA SER A 328 -12.57 -7.12 24.06
C SER A 328 -12.68 -5.59 24.07
N ALA A 329 -11.74 -4.90 24.73
CA ALA A 329 -11.68 -3.44 24.68
C ALA A 329 -11.28 -2.93 23.27
N PHE A 330 -10.36 -3.61 22.58
CA PHE A 330 -9.97 -3.28 21.21
C PHE A 330 -11.14 -3.47 20.22
N VAL A 331 -11.93 -4.55 20.38
CA VAL A 331 -13.19 -4.71 19.62
C VAL A 331 -14.13 -3.52 19.83
N SER A 332 -14.26 -3.03 21.07
CA SER A 332 -15.12 -1.89 21.40
C SER A 332 -14.64 -0.58 20.77
N ALA A 333 -13.35 -0.44 20.50
CA ALA A 333 -12.76 0.73 19.83
C ALA A 333 -13.25 0.89 18.38
N ARG A 334 -13.56 -0.22 17.69
CA ARG A 334 -13.86 -0.25 16.24
C ARG A 334 -14.95 0.75 15.83
N THR A 335 -15.99 0.93 16.63
CA THR A 335 -17.07 1.88 16.31
C THR A 335 -16.55 3.31 16.16
N ARG A 336 -15.64 3.73 17.05
CA ARG A 336 -15.06 5.08 17.02
C ARG A 336 -13.97 5.22 15.96
N GLN A 337 -13.19 4.18 15.73
CA GLN A 337 -12.21 4.12 14.64
C GLN A 337 -12.90 4.26 13.27
N ASN A 338 -13.95 3.48 13.02
CA ASN A 338 -14.74 3.58 11.79
C ASN A 338 -15.37 4.97 11.63
N GLN A 339 -15.91 5.54 12.71
CA GLN A 339 -16.43 6.90 12.70
C GLN A 339 -15.33 7.90 12.33
N PHE A 340 -14.16 7.81 12.94
CA PHE A 340 -13.04 8.72 12.69
C PHE A 340 -12.61 8.68 11.23
N VAL A 341 -12.38 7.50 10.66
CA VAL A 341 -11.93 7.33 9.26
C VAL A 341 -12.99 7.86 8.28
N ARG A 342 -14.29 7.59 8.54
CA ARG A 342 -15.39 8.15 7.77
C ARG A 342 -15.41 9.67 7.83
N ASP A 343 -15.37 10.26 9.04
CA ASP A 343 -15.49 11.70 9.24
C ASP A 343 -14.25 12.43 8.70
N TYR A 344 -13.06 11.79 8.74
CA TYR A 344 -11.83 12.27 8.14
C TYR A 344 -11.97 12.40 6.61
N ARG A 345 -12.47 11.33 5.94
CA ARG A 345 -12.77 11.36 4.50
C ARG A 345 -13.81 12.43 4.15
N LEU A 346 -14.92 12.49 4.92
CA LEU A 346 -15.99 13.47 4.68
C LEU A 346 -15.51 14.91 4.85
N ALA A 347 -14.48 15.14 5.64
CA ALA A 347 -13.81 16.44 5.77
C ALA A 347 -12.81 16.73 4.65
N GLY A 348 -12.68 15.86 3.64
CA GLY A 348 -11.77 16.01 2.50
C GLY A 348 -10.36 15.47 2.73
N GLY A 349 -10.14 14.73 3.82
CA GLY A 349 -8.85 14.08 4.11
C GLY A 349 -8.58 12.90 3.15
N LEU A 350 -7.34 12.75 2.72
CA LEU A 350 -6.90 11.65 1.88
C LEU A 350 -6.68 10.40 2.74
N VAL A 351 -7.37 9.30 2.39
CA VAL A 351 -7.22 7.98 3.03
C VAL A 351 -6.66 7.00 2.01
N ALA A 352 -5.44 6.50 2.25
CA ALA A 352 -4.85 5.44 1.44
C ALA A 352 -4.99 4.09 2.16
N ALA A 353 -5.31 3.03 1.42
CA ALA A 353 -5.46 1.70 1.99
C ALA A 353 -4.10 1.04 2.23
N GLY A 354 -3.86 0.55 3.43
CA GLY A 354 -2.67 -0.20 3.82
C GLY A 354 -3.04 -1.40 4.69
N SER A 355 -2.36 -2.52 4.51
CA SER A 355 -2.74 -3.78 5.16
C SER A 355 -1.95 -4.11 6.43
N ASP A 356 -0.74 -3.59 6.58
CA ASP A 356 0.26 -4.00 7.59
C ASP A 356 0.67 -5.49 7.47
N ALA A 357 0.43 -6.11 6.31
CA ALA A 357 0.76 -7.51 6.05
C ALA A 357 2.15 -7.68 5.40
N PRO A 358 2.83 -8.82 5.64
CA PRO A 358 2.48 -9.90 6.57
C PRO A 358 2.78 -9.54 8.02
N SER A 359 1.84 -9.82 8.90
CA SER A 359 2.02 -9.70 10.35
C SER A 359 1.06 -10.64 11.09
N PRO A 360 1.12 -10.76 12.44
CA PRO A 360 0.22 -11.66 13.15
C PRO A 360 -1.25 -11.39 12.81
N GLY A 361 -1.93 -12.38 12.21
CA GLY A 361 -3.33 -12.26 11.78
C GLY A 361 -3.54 -11.63 10.40
N LEU A 362 -2.48 -11.27 9.66
CA LEU A 362 -2.57 -10.58 8.36
C LEU A 362 -1.77 -11.30 7.27
N ALA A 363 -2.44 -11.67 6.18
CA ALA A 363 -1.86 -12.37 5.03
C ALA A 363 -1.54 -11.40 3.88
N PRO A 364 -0.40 -11.57 3.17
CA PRO A 364 -0.02 -10.72 2.05
C PRO A 364 -1.12 -10.68 0.97
N GLY A 365 -1.48 -9.49 0.54
CA GLY A 365 -2.48 -9.21 -0.48
C GLY A 365 -3.92 -9.42 0.01
N GLY A 366 -4.26 -10.59 0.57
CA GLY A 366 -5.60 -10.86 1.10
C GLY A 366 -6.05 -9.81 2.15
N SER A 367 -5.13 -9.35 2.98
CA SER A 367 -5.42 -8.33 3.99
C SER A 367 -5.70 -6.94 3.40
N LEU A 368 -5.19 -6.60 2.21
CA LEU A 368 -5.57 -5.35 1.54
C LEU A 368 -7.04 -5.39 1.08
N HIS A 369 -7.53 -6.52 0.59
CA HIS A 369 -8.96 -6.68 0.30
C HIS A 369 -9.81 -6.58 1.58
N ARG A 370 -9.29 -7.10 2.72
CA ARG A 370 -9.95 -6.91 4.01
C ARG A 370 -9.96 -5.44 4.42
N GLU A 371 -8.87 -4.71 4.21
CA GLU A 371 -8.82 -3.25 4.47
C GLU A 371 -9.87 -2.51 3.64
N MET A 372 -9.98 -2.78 2.34
CA MET A 372 -11.04 -2.18 1.50
C MET A 372 -12.44 -2.50 2.01
N ALA A 373 -12.71 -3.73 2.43
CA ALA A 373 -13.99 -4.11 3.01
C ALA A 373 -14.28 -3.38 4.34
N LEU A 374 -13.26 -3.16 5.16
CA LEU A 374 -13.37 -2.39 6.41
C LEU A 374 -13.59 -0.90 6.16
N LEU A 375 -12.98 -0.33 5.12
CA LEU A 375 -13.28 1.04 4.68
C LEU A 375 -14.75 1.18 4.25
N VAL A 376 -15.29 0.20 3.51
CA VAL A 376 -16.72 0.17 3.17
C VAL A 376 -17.59 0.04 4.43
N ALA A 377 -17.24 -0.83 5.37
CA ALA A 377 -17.93 -0.94 6.66
C ALA A 377 -17.84 0.35 7.49
N ALA A 378 -16.79 1.15 7.31
CA ALA A 378 -16.65 2.48 7.91
C ALA A 378 -17.50 3.56 7.21
N GLY A 379 -18.10 3.28 6.04
CA GLY A 379 -19.00 4.19 5.33
C GLY A 379 -18.44 4.77 4.02
N PHE A 380 -17.41 4.17 3.47
CA PHE A 380 -16.98 4.43 2.09
C PHE A 380 -17.89 3.70 1.11
N SER A 381 -18.09 4.24 -0.09
CA SER A 381 -18.61 3.43 -1.19
C SER A 381 -17.54 2.44 -1.68
N PRO A 382 -17.92 1.36 -2.37
CA PRO A 382 -16.93 0.45 -2.96
C PRO A 382 -15.94 1.15 -3.91
N LEU A 383 -16.40 2.13 -4.70
CA LEU A 383 -15.53 2.91 -5.59
C LEU A 383 -14.53 3.77 -4.82
N GLU A 384 -14.93 4.37 -3.70
CA GLU A 384 -14.01 5.12 -2.83
C GLU A 384 -12.97 4.21 -2.18
N ALA A 385 -13.35 3.00 -1.76
CA ALA A 385 -12.40 2.02 -1.22
C ALA A 385 -11.39 1.56 -2.29
N ILE A 386 -11.82 1.35 -3.55
CA ILE A 386 -10.92 1.08 -4.68
C ILE A 386 -9.98 2.27 -4.91
N THR A 387 -10.50 3.50 -4.88
CA THR A 387 -9.68 4.72 -5.03
C THR A 387 -8.64 4.84 -3.92
N ALA A 388 -9.00 4.46 -2.67
CA ALA A 388 -8.07 4.41 -1.54
C ALA A 388 -6.93 3.40 -1.75
N ALA A 389 -7.23 2.26 -2.39
CA ALA A 389 -6.27 1.20 -2.68
C ALA A 389 -5.59 1.36 -4.07
N THR A 390 -5.77 2.47 -4.76
CA THR A 390 -5.18 2.74 -6.08
C THR A 390 -4.65 4.16 -6.15
N ARG A 391 -5.46 5.13 -6.57
CA ARG A 391 -5.07 6.53 -6.79
C ARG A 391 -4.47 7.18 -5.55
N TYR A 392 -5.10 7.04 -4.37
CA TYR A 392 -4.60 7.70 -3.16
C TYR A 392 -3.29 7.08 -2.65
N GLY A 393 -3.08 5.78 -2.86
CA GLY A 393 -1.78 5.15 -2.66
C GLY A 393 -0.71 5.72 -3.58
N ALA A 394 -1.05 5.95 -4.87
CA ALA A 394 -0.12 6.57 -5.83
C ALA A 394 0.19 8.04 -5.50
N GLU A 395 -0.83 8.82 -5.11
CA GLU A 395 -0.65 10.22 -4.67
C GLU A 395 0.28 10.31 -3.45
N LEU A 396 0.10 9.42 -2.46
CA LEU A 396 0.97 9.34 -1.27
C LEU A 396 2.43 9.02 -1.64
N LEU A 397 2.64 8.21 -2.67
CA LEU A 397 3.96 7.85 -3.20
C LEU A 397 4.54 8.88 -4.17
N GLN A 398 3.79 9.92 -4.54
CA GLN A 398 4.12 10.85 -5.63
C GLN A 398 4.42 10.11 -6.95
N ALA A 399 3.68 9.02 -7.21
CA ALA A 399 3.87 8.12 -8.35
C ALA A 399 2.85 8.40 -9.45
N ASP A 400 3.01 9.52 -10.16
CA ASP A 400 2.05 10.09 -11.14
C ASP A 400 1.63 9.13 -12.26
N SER A 401 2.37 8.06 -12.50
CA SER A 401 2.06 7.08 -13.55
C SER A 401 1.32 5.84 -13.05
N LEU A 402 0.89 5.81 -11.79
CA LEU A 402 0.21 4.69 -11.13
C LEU A 402 -1.20 5.08 -10.66
N GLY A 403 -1.95 4.09 -10.22
CA GLY A 403 -3.22 4.26 -9.50
C GLY A 403 -4.43 4.65 -10.34
N VAL A 404 -4.24 5.01 -11.62
CA VAL A 404 -5.33 5.39 -12.54
C VAL A 404 -5.11 4.76 -13.92
N VAL A 405 -6.19 4.28 -14.56
CA VAL A 405 -6.15 3.75 -15.91
C VAL A 405 -6.38 4.89 -16.91
N GLN A 406 -5.30 5.53 -17.34
CA GLN A 406 -5.36 6.59 -18.35
C GLN A 406 -4.13 6.58 -19.26
N SER A 407 -4.23 7.24 -20.42
CA SER A 407 -3.13 7.33 -21.40
C SER A 407 -1.85 7.90 -20.77
N GLY A 408 -0.71 7.28 -21.08
CA GLY A 408 0.62 7.61 -20.54
C GLY A 408 0.97 6.87 -19.26
N HIS A 409 0.01 6.34 -18.49
CA HIS A 409 0.25 5.61 -17.25
C HIS A 409 0.80 4.20 -17.49
N LEU A 410 1.35 3.60 -16.45
CA LEU A 410 1.78 2.21 -16.47
C LEU A 410 0.56 1.29 -16.56
N ALA A 411 0.69 0.22 -17.34
CA ALA A 411 -0.36 -0.79 -17.49
C ALA A 411 -0.24 -1.86 -16.39
N ASP A 412 -0.32 -1.41 -15.12
CA ASP A 412 -0.47 -2.28 -13.98
C ASP A 412 -1.98 -2.35 -13.68
N LEU A 413 -2.61 -3.50 -13.97
CA LEU A 413 -4.07 -3.66 -14.01
C LEU A 413 -4.49 -4.94 -13.30
N VAL A 414 -5.68 -4.94 -12.72
CA VAL A 414 -6.36 -6.14 -12.24
C VAL A 414 -7.63 -6.35 -13.06
N VAL A 415 -7.78 -7.56 -13.62
CA VAL A 415 -9.01 -7.98 -14.30
C VAL A 415 -9.77 -8.91 -13.38
N LEU A 416 -11.01 -8.53 -13.10
CA LEU A 416 -11.92 -9.22 -12.20
C LEU A 416 -12.98 -9.98 -13.02
N ASN A 417 -13.44 -11.11 -12.50
CA ASN A 417 -14.57 -11.84 -13.08
C ASN A 417 -15.92 -11.17 -12.76
N SER A 418 -15.99 -10.37 -11.69
CA SER A 418 -17.20 -9.73 -11.16
C SER A 418 -17.03 -8.22 -11.07
N ASP A 419 -18.14 -7.48 -10.94
CA ASP A 419 -18.15 -6.01 -10.78
C ASP A 419 -18.09 -5.65 -9.27
N PRO A 420 -17.00 -5.00 -8.80
CA PRO A 420 -16.85 -4.62 -7.40
C PRO A 420 -17.59 -3.33 -7.03
N SER A 421 -18.23 -2.64 -7.96
CA SER A 421 -18.86 -1.32 -7.71
C SER A 421 -20.04 -1.38 -6.73
N GLN A 422 -20.61 -2.57 -6.53
CA GLN A 422 -21.70 -2.81 -5.58
C GLN A 422 -21.27 -3.65 -4.37
N HIS A 423 -20.33 -4.55 -4.58
CA HIS A 423 -19.84 -5.51 -3.57
C HIS A 423 -18.32 -5.53 -3.61
N ILE A 424 -17.68 -4.87 -2.66
CA ILE A 424 -16.22 -4.71 -2.62
C ILE A 424 -15.49 -6.05 -2.57
N GLU A 425 -16.11 -7.09 -2.01
CA GLU A 425 -15.59 -8.45 -1.94
C GLU A 425 -15.29 -9.05 -3.33
N SER A 426 -15.97 -8.56 -4.37
CA SER A 426 -15.73 -8.94 -5.78
C SER A 426 -14.33 -8.57 -6.26
N THR A 427 -13.60 -7.68 -5.56
CA THR A 427 -12.19 -7.39 -5.88
C THR A 427 -11.27 -8.61 -5.69
N GLN A 428 -11.72 -9.63 -4.95
CA GLN A 428 -10.99 -10.89 -4.72
C GLN A 428 -11.17 -11.89 -5.87
N ASP A 429 -12.19 -11.71 -6.73
CA ASP A 429 -12.49 -12.60 -7.83
C ASP A 429 -11.64 -12.25 -9.07
N ILE A 430 -10.33 -12.44 -8.93
CA ILE A 430 -9.32 -12.02 -9.90
C ILE A 430 -9.19 -13.05 -11.03
N ALA A 431 -9.44 -12.64 -12.27
CA ALA A 431 -9.18 -13.44 -13.45
C ALA A 431 -7.68 -13.47 -13.79
N TRP A 432 -7.03 -12.31 -13.77
CA TRP A 432 -5.59 -12.17 -13.94
C TRP A 432 -5.10 -10.76 -13.57
N VAL A 433 -3.81 -10.62 -13.40
CA VAL A 433 -3.13 -9.36 -13.07
C VAL A 433 -2.15 -9.02 -14.19
N MET A 434 -2.14 -7.77 -14.63
CA MET A 434 -1.07 -7.25 -15.49
C MET A 434 -0.10 -6.42 -14.64
N LEU A 435 1.17 -6.79 -14.68
CA LEU A 435 2.25 -6.08 -14.00
C LEU A 435 3.42 -5.91 -14.97
N ARG A 436 3.86 -4.68 -15.17
CA ARG A 436 4.94 -4.35 -16.13
C ARG A 436 4.69 -4.91 -17.55
N GLY A 437 3.42 -4.94 -17.97
CA GLY A 437 3.00 -5.47 -19.28
C GLY A 437 2.92 -6.99 -19.41
N ASN A 438 3.22 -7.73 -18.36
CA ASN A 438 3.08 -9.21 -18.31
C ASN A 438 1.79 -9.60 -17.59
N ILE A 439 1.13 -10.67 -18.08
CA ILE A 439 -0.09 -11.21 -17.49
C ILE A 439 0.26 -12.36 -16.56
N TYR A 440 -0.30 -12.34 -15.35
CA TYR A 440 -0.15 -13.35 -14.30
C TYR A 440 -1.52 -13.86 -13.87
N HIS A 441 -1.69 -15.18 -13.85
CA HIS A 441 -2.91 -15.84 -13.37
C HIS A 441 -2.70 -16.28 -11.92
N PRO A 442 -3.56 -15.84 -10.97
CA PRO A 442 -3.42 -16.18 -9.55
C PRO A 442 -3.27 -17.67 -9.28
N ASP A 443 -4.08 -18.52 -9.93
CA ASP A 443 -4.02 -19.97 -9.74
C ASP A 443 -2.68 -20.56 -10.19
N SER A 444 -2.13 -20.07 -11.31
CA SER A 444 -0.81 -20.50 -11.80
C SER A 444 0.31 -20.06 -10.84
N LEU A 445 0.17 -18.92 -10.19
CA LEU A 445 1.10 -18.48 -9.17
C LEU A 445 0.99 -19.37 -7.92
N ARG A 446 -0.22 -19.63 -7.43
CA ARG A 446 -0.47 -20.48 -6.26
C ARG A 446 0.07 -21.91 -6.41
N LEU A 447 0.05 -22.46 -7.61
CA LEU A 447 0.66 -23.76 -7.89
C LEU A 447 2.17 -23.80 -7.62
N GLN A 448 2.88 -22.66 -7.74
CA GLN A 448 4.33 -22.59 -7.53
C GLN A 448 4.72 -22.77 -6.06
N TRP A 449 3.86 -22.39 -5.13
CA TRP A 449 4.10 -22.51 -3.69
C TRP A 449 3.19 -23.49 -2.96
N ALA A 450 2.36 -24.24 -3.68
CA ALA A 450 1.47 -25.27 -3.10
C ALA A 450 2.23 -26.36 -2.31
N HIS A 451 3.54 -26.48 -2.51
CA HIS A 451 4.41 -27.46 -1.83
C HIS A 451 5.13 -26.89 -0.60
N GLU A 452 4.91 -25.62 -0.27
CA GLU A 452 5.57 -24.94 0.88
C GLU A 452 4.80 -25.15 2.21
N HIS A 453 3.71 -25.92 2.21
CA HIS A 453 2.80 -26.18 3.35
C HIS A 453 3.07 -27.49 4.07
#